data_f388496b9f49889b029be92e55bf5af9
#
_entry.id   f388496b9f49889b029be92e55bf5af9
#
_cell.length_a   1.000
_cell.length_b   1.000
_cell.length_c   1.000
_cell.angle_alpha   90.00
_cell.angle_beta   90.00
_cell.angle_gamma   90.00
#
_symmetry.space_group_name_H-M   'P 1'
#
loop_
_entity.id
_entity.type
_entity.pdbx_description
1 polymer ?
#
loop_
_entity_poly.entity_id
_entity_poly.type
_entity_poly.pdbx_seq_one_letter_code
_entity_poly.pdbx_strand_id
1 'polypeptide(L)'
;EEFGGQDLNDVLNLILLLANEPKADTSRMGVYGFSRGGMMTYLLLRKSCQFKAAVVGGGPTDLLKWIPKRPEMETYVYAELIPDYHNNKEVELKKRSAIYWADELCPTTPLMILHGSADWRVAPENALELLVKLFELKHPVRFLFLEGAQHSLAEFRQEARNSIRSFFDHYVKNENPLPDMELHGR
;
A
#
# COMPACT_ATOMS: atom_id res chain seq x y z
N GLU A 1 2.40 -8.07 -17.54
CA GLU A 1 2.07 -8.36 -16.14
C GLU A 1 3.28 -9.01 -15.47
N GLU A 2 3.82 -8.37 -14.42
CA GLU A 2 5.03 -8.84 -13.73
C GLU A 2 4.87 -8.83 -12.20
N PHE A 3 3.63 -8.81 -11.71
CA PHE A 3 3.28 -8.79 -10.30
C PHE A 3 4.05 -7.71 -9.49
N GLY A 4 3.99 -6.47 -9.93
CA GLY A 4 4.70 -5.34 -9.32
C GLY A 4 6.10 -5.09 -9.90
N GLY A 5 6.30 -5.44 -11.15
CA GLY A 5 7.47 -5.11 -11.95
C GLY A 5 7.20 -3.92 -12.89
N GLN A 6 7.35 -4.14 -14.19
CA GLN A 6 7.13 -3.11 -15.20
C GLN A 6 5.68 -2.63 -15.30
N ASP A 7 4.71 -3.44 -14.87
CA ASP A 7 3.30 -3.09 -14.76
C ASP A 7 3.04 -1.87 -13.83
N LEU A 8 4.00 -1.52 -12.97
CA LEU A 8 3.96 -0.28 -12.21
C LEU A 8 4.00 0.97 -13.11
N ASN A 9 4.69 0.86 -14.25
CA ASN A 9 4.77 1.97 -15.21
C ASN A 9 3.41 2.25 -15.87
N ASP A 10 2.54 1.24 -16.01
CA ASP A 10 1.19 1.45 -16.55
C ASP A 10 0.39 2.41 -15.67
N VAL A 11 0.52 2.28 -14.35
CA VAL A 11 -0.13 3.20 -13.40
C VAL A 11 0.48 4.60 -13.50
N LEU A 12 1.80 4.73 -13.60
CA LEU A 12 2.46 6.02 -13.73
C LEU A 12 2.12 6.70 -15.06
N ASN A 13 2.00 5.95 -16.14
CA ASN A 13 1.61 6.46 -17.46
C ASN A 13 0.17 6.98 -17.48
N LEU A 14 -0.74 6.46 -16.64
CA LEU A 14 -2.09 7.01 -16.49
C LEU A 14 -2.07 8.47 -16.01
N ILE A 15 -1.08 8.88 -15.23
CA ILE A 15 -0.93 10.27 -14.76
C ILE A 15 -0.73 11.21 -15.95
N LEU A 16 0.05 10.78 -16.95
CA LEU A 16 0.27 11.55 -18.19
C LEU A 16 -1.02 11.70 -19.01
N LEU A 17 -1.86 10.66 -19.01
CA LEU A 17 -3.16 10.72 -19.65
C LEU A 17 -4.12 11.64 -18.92
N LEU A 18 -4.14 11.57 -17.58
CA LEU A 18 -4.95 12.44 -16.73
C LEU A 18 -4.56 13.92 -16.87
N ALA A 19 -3.30 14.23 -17.14
CA ALA A 19 -2.85 15.61 -17.37
C ALA A 19 -3.50 16.26 -18.61
N ASN A 20 -4.02 15.45 -19.55
CA ASN A 20 -4.76 15.92 -20.72
C ASN A 20 -6.29 15.95 -20.52
N GLU A 21 -6.79 15.50 -19.36
CA GLU A 21 -8.22 15.52 -19.03
C GLU A 21 -8.58 16.84 -18.35
N PRO A 22 -9.42 17.71 -18.96
CA PRO A 22 -9.69 19.05 -18.43
C PRO A 22 -10.31 19.11 -17.03
N LYS A 23 -10.90 17.99 -16.57
CA LYS A 23 -11.51 17.87 -15.23
C LYS A 23 -10.60 17.23 -14.20
N ALA A 24 -9.41 16.78 -14.58
CA ALA A 24 -8.44 16.18 -13.68
C ALA A 24 -7.47 17.23 -13.14
N ASP A 25 -7.23 17.18 -11.84
CA ASP A 25 -6.19 17.98 -11.18
C ASP A 25 -5.04 17.06 -10.76
N THR A 26 -4.03 16.96 -11.61
CA THR A 26 -2.88 16.10 -11.36
C THR A 26 -1.90 16.66 -10.31
N SER A 27 -2.11 17.88 -9.84
CA SER A 27 -1.35 18.43 -8.69
C SER A 27 -1.86 17.91 -7.34
N ARG A 28 -3.08 17.37 -7.31
CA ARG A 28 -3.77 16.89 -6.10
C ARG A 28 -4.31 15.48 -6.31
N MET A 29 -3.42 14.52 -6.37
CA MET A 29 -3.77 13.12 -6.56
C MET A 29 -3.67 12.33 -5.27
N GLY A 30 -4.63 11.44 -5.03
CA GLY A 30 -4.54 10.35 -4.08
C GLY A 30 -4.43 9.02 -4.80
N VAL A 31 -3.85 8.02 -4.14
CA VAL A 31 -3.79 6.64 -4.66
C VAL A 31 -4.40 5.67 -3.66
N TYR A 32 -5.20 4.75 -4.17
CA TYR A 32 -5.81 3.67 -3.37
C TYR A 32 -5.56 2.33 -4.04
N GLY A 33 -5.05 1.39 -3.28
CA GLY A 33 -4.89 0.00 -3.69
C GLY A 33 -5.42 -0.99 -2.67
N PHE A 34 -6.00 -2.08 -3.18
CA PHE A 34 -6.52 -3.16 -2.35
C PHE A 34 -5.83 -4.48 -2.68
N SER A 35 -5.51 -5.29 -1.66
CA SER A 35 -4.85 -6.60 -1.83
C SER A 35 -3.54 -6.44 -2.62
N ARG A 36 -3.38 -7.11 -3.77
CA ARG A 36 -2.26 -6.89 -4.69
C ARG A 36 -2.10 -5.41 -5.08
N GLY A 37 -3.21 -4.69 -5.32
CA GLY A 37 -3.18 -3.24 -5.57
C GLY A 37 -2.59 -2.45 -4.40
N GLY A 38 -2.73 -2.95 -3.16
CA GLY A 38 -2.07 -2.39 -1.99
C GLY A 38 -0.53 -2.54 -2.05
N MET A 39 -0.04 -3.71 -2.44
CA MET A 39 1.39 -3.90 -2.73
C MET A 39 1.89 -2.94 -3.82
N MET A 40 1.12 -2.81 -4.91
CA MET A 40 1.43 -1.85 -5.98
C MET A 40 1.47 -0.40 -5.46
N THR A 41 0.59 -0.05 -4.52
CA THR A 41 0.59 1.29 -3.90
C THR A 41 1.88 1.55 -3.12
N TYR A 42 2.37 0.60 -2.32
CA TYR A 42 3.67 0.74 -1.67
C TYR A 42 4.80 0.95 -2.68
N LEU A 43 4.83 0.17 -3.76
CA LEU A 43 5.81 0.33 -4.83
C LEU A 43 5.73 1.69 -5.52
N LEU A 44 4.52 2.22 -5.71
CA LEU A 44 4.32 3.58 -6.25
C LEU A 44 4.91 4.64 -5.31
N LEU A 45 4.68 4.52 -3.99
CA LEU A 45 5.23 5.44 -3.00
C LEU A 45 6.76 5.37 -2.88
N ARG A 46 7.35 4.21 -3.12
CA ARG A 46 8.81 4.05 -3.24
C ARG A 46 9.38 4.78 -4.46
N LYS A 47 8.61 4.80 -5.56
CA LYS A 47 9.07 5.31 -6.86
C LYS A 47 8.75 6.80 -7.07
N SER A 48 7.75 7.34 -6.38
CA SER A 48 7.22 8.68 -6.68
C SER A 48 6.58 9.33 -5.46
N CYS A 49 6.84 10.63 -5.29
CA CYS A 49 6.20 11.50 -4.30
C CYS A 49 5.07 12.37 -4.89
N GLN A 50 4.47 11.98 -6.02
CA GLN A 50 3.42 12.79 -6.67
C GLN A 50 2.06 12.71 -5.97
N PHE A 51 1.88 11.73 -5.07
CA PHE A 51 0.59 11.53 -4.41
C PHE A 51 0.52 12.32 -3.11
N LYS A 52 -0.55 13.09 -2.92
CA LYS A 52 -0.83 13.84 -1.69
C LYS A 52 -1.24 12.95 -0.51
N ALA A 53 -1.77 11.77 -0.80
CA ALA A 53 -2.11 10.74 0.18
C ALA A 53 -2.21 9.37 -0.49
N ALA A 54 -1.96 8.32 0.28
CA ALA A 54 -2.10 6.95 -0.17
C ALA A 54 -2.94 6.12 0.82
N VAL A 55 -3.72 5.19 0.27
CA VAL A 55 -4.51 4.26 1.07
C VAL A 55 -4.26 2.83 0.60
N VAL A 56 -4.00 1.94 1.54
CA VAL A 56 -3.80 0.51 1.29
C VAL A 56 -4.80 -0.31 2.10
N GLY A 57 -5.58 -1.15 1.44
CA GLY A 57 -6.46 -2.13 2.07
C GLY A 57 -5.93 -3.55 1.88
N GLY A 58 -5.66 -4.29 2.97
CA GLY A 58 -5.27 -5.71 2.93
C GLY A 58 -4.06 -6.00 2.02
N GLY A 59 -3.13 -5.06 1.90
CA GLY A 59 -1.95 -5.20 1.03
C GLY A 59 -0.86 -6.07 1.64
N PRO A 60 -0.30 -7.06 0.92
CA PRO A 60 0.85 -7.82 1.40
C PRO A 60 2.09 -6.93 1.47
N THR A 61 2.88 -7.10 2.53
CA THR A 61 4.09 -6.32 2.80
C THR A 61 5.35 -7.16 2.86
N ASP A 62 5.20 -8.50 2.97
CA ASP A 62 6.29 -9.47 2.95
C ASP A 62 5.85 -10.74 2.18
N LEU A 63 6.25 -10.83 0.93
CA LEU A 63 5.89 -11.96 0.08
C LEU A 63 6.66 -13.24 0.44
N LEU A 64 7.88 -13.11 1.00
CA LEU A 64 8.68 -14.27 1.43
C LEU A 64 8.03 -14.98 2.62
N LYS A 65 7.63 -14.21 3.63
CA LYS A 65 6.97 -14.75 4.84
C LYS A 65 5.61 -15.38 4.52
N TRP A 66 5.02 -14.99 3.39
CA TRP A 66 3.70 -15.44 2.96
C TRP A 66 3.68 -16.82 2.32
N ILE A 67 4.75 -17.21 1.61
CA ILE A 67 4.82 -18.47 0.84
C ILE A 67 4.46 -19.70 1.69
N PRO A 68 4.98 -19.91 2.91
CA PRO A 68 4.63 -21.09 3.69
C PRO A 68 3.14 -21.20 4.05
N LYS A 69 2.45 -20.06 4.14
CA LYS A 69 1.01 -19.99 4.44
C LYS A 69 0.14 -20.12 3.17
N ARG A 70 0.68 -19.77 2.02
CA ARG A 70 -0.01 -19.71 0.73
C ARG A 70 0.88 -20.24 -0.42
N PRO A 71 1.30 -21.52 -0.39
CA PRO A 71 2.23 -22.09 -1.39
C PRO A 71 1.68 -22.02 -2.82
N GLU A 72 0.35 -22.01 -2.99
CA GLU A 72 -0.28 -21.85 -4.30
C GLU A 72 0.04 -20.49 -4.94
N MET A 73 0.27 -19.43 -4.13
CA MET A 73 0.70 -18.14 -4.67
C MET A 73 2.09 -18.22 -5.31
N GLU A 74 2.98 -18.98 -4.72
CA GLU A 74 4.29 -19.23 -5.33
C GLU A 74 4.15 -19.94 -6.67
N THR A 75 3.42 -21.05 -6.69
CA THR A 75 3.33 -21.94 -7.86
C THR A 75 2.59 -21.30 -9.02
N TYR A 76 1.44 -20.65 -8.76
CA TYR A 76 0.53 -20.20 -9.82
C TYR A 76 0.57 -18.70 -10.09
N VAL A 77 1.32 -17.93 -9.27
CA VAL A 77 1.37 -16.47 -9.42
C VAL A 77 2.80 -15.98 -9.52
N TYR A 78 3.63 -16.22 -8.50
CA TYR A 78 4.96 -15.63 -8.46
C TYR A 78 5.88 -16.22 -9.51
N ALA A 79 5.93 -17.57 -9.58
CA ALA A 79 6.77 -18.27 -10.55
C ALA A 79 6.36 -18.02 -12.01
N GLU A 80 5.07 -17.76 -12.25
CA GLU A 80 4.55 -17.52 -13.61
C GLU A 80 4.68 -16.04 -14.04
N LEU A 81 4.51 -15.10 -13.11
CA LEU A 81 4.40 -13.69 -13.46
C LEU A 81 5.70 -12.89 -13.22
N ILE A 82 6.53 -13.32 -12.26
CA ILE A 82 7.73 -12.55 -11.90
C ILE A 82 8.89 -13.00 -12.80
N PRO A 83 9.47 -12.08 -13.60
CA PRO A 83 10.62 -12.41 -14.43
C PRO A 83 11.79 -12.93 -13.61
N ASP A 84 12.48 -13.93 -14.14
CA ASP A 84 13.67 -14.54 -13.54
C ASP A 84 13.46 -15.11 -12.12
N TYR A 85 12.22 -15.44 -11.78
CA TYR A 85 11.83 -15.88 -10.44
C TYR A 85 12.67 -17.07 -9.94
N HIS A 86 12.84 -18.09 -10.76
CA HIS A 86 13.52 -19.34 -10.36
C HIS A 86 15.01 -19.15 -10.02
N ASN A 87 15.67 -18.20 -10.65
CA ASN A 87 17.07 -17.90 -10.38
C ASN A 87 17.26 -16.87 -9.25
N ASN A 88 16.30 -15.97 -9.08
CA ASN A 88 16.41 -14.80 -8.17
C ASN A 88 15.23 -14.65 -7.21
N LYS A 89 14.56 -15.76 -6.83
CA LYS A 89 13.34 -15.78 -6.00
C LYS A 89 13.38 -14.79 -4.84
N GLU A 90 14.37 -14.90 -3.97
CA GLU A 90 14.44 -14.08 -2.76
C GLU A 90 14.60 -12.59 -3.09
N VAL A 91 15.43 -12.27 -4.06
CA VAL A 91 15.67 -10.89 -4.50
C VAL A 91 14.40 -10.28 -5.09
N GLU A 92 13.72 -11.03 -5.95
CA GLU A 92 12.52 -10.56 -6.64
C GLU A 92 11.34 -10.38 -5.67
N LEU A 93 11.19 -11.26 -4.68
CA LEU A 93 10.17 -11.11 -3.65
C LEU A 93 10.46 -9.95 -2.68
N LYS A 94 11.72 -9.76 -2.28
CA LYS A 94 12.13 -8.60 -1.46
C LYS A 94 11.89 -7.27 -2.18
N LYS A 95 12.18 -7.17 -3.48
CA LYS A 95 11.89 -5.97 -4.28
C LYS A 95 10.41 -5.57 -4.23
N ARG A 96 9.50 -6.52 -4.03
CA ARG A 96 8.03 -6.34 -3.99
C ARG A 96 7.47 -6.24 -2.57
N SER A 97 8.31 -6.33 -1.56
CA SER A 97 7.92 -6.45 -0.15
C SER A 97 8.31 -5.21 0.63
N ALA A 98 7.35 -4.33 0.91
CA ALA A 98 7.58 -3.03 1.57
C ALA A 98 8.31 -3.12 2.90
N ILE A 99 8.23 -4.24 3.58
CA ILE A 99 8.90 -4.48 4.87
C ILE A 99 10.43 -4.35 4.76
N TYR A 100 11.03 -4.61 3.59
CA TYR A 100 12.49 -4.56 3.38
C TYR A 100 13.02 -3.18 2.99
N TRP A 101 12.14 -2.25 2.62
CA TRP A 101 12.49 -0.93 2.12
C TRP A 101 11.47 0.14 2.56
N ALA A 102 10.93 0.00 3.77
CA ALA A 102 9.95 0.93 4.33
C ALA A 102 10.50 2.37 4.44
N ASP A 103 11.81 2.51 4.63
CA ASP A 103 12.55 3.78 4.67
C ASP A 103 12.65 4.48 3.31
N GLU A 104 12.40 3.77 2.22
CA GLU A 104 12.36 4.33 0.86
C GLU A 104 10.97 4.84 0.45
N LEU A 105 9.95 4.67 1.28
CA LEU A 105 8.62 5.24 1.02
C LEU A 105 8.68 6.76 1.07
N CYS A 106 7.95 7.42 0.15
CA CYS A 106 7.92 8.87 0.11
C CYS A 106 7.49 9.47 1.46
N PRO A 107 8.35 10.18 2.19
CA PRO A 107 8.08 10.64 3.55
C PRO A 107 7.03 11.75 3.62
N THR A 108 6.74 12.40 2.48
CA THR A 108 5.75 13.48 2.39
C THR A 108 4.37 13.01 1.96
N THR A 109 4.19 11.69 1.70
CA THR A 109 2.89 11.12 1.38
C THR A 109 2.32 10.39 2.58
N PRO A 110 1.33 10.94 3.29
CA PRO A 110 0.69 10.26 4.40
C PRO A 110 -0.01 8.99 3.91
N LEU A 111 0.14 7.91 4.68
CA LEU A 111 -0.33 6.58 4.36
C LEU A 111 -1.45 6.16 5.31
N MET A 112 -2.57 5.67 4.78
CA MET A 112 -3.58 4.98 5.56
C MET A 112 -3.55 3.49 5.22
N ILE A 113 -3.48 2.64 6.24
CA ILE A 113 -3.55 1.19 6.10
C ILE A 113 -4.84 0.70 6.74
N LEU A 114 -5.63 -0.08 6.01
CA LEU A 114 -6.83 -0.77 6.51
C LEU A 114 -6.58 -2.28 6.46
N HIS A 115 -6.87 -2.99 7.55
CA HIS A 115 -6.69 -4.44 7.59
C HIS A 115 -7.73 -5.10 8.50
N GLY A 116 -8.27 -6.24 8.05
CA GLY A 116 -9.17 -7.06 8.85
C GLY A 116 -8.40 -8.04 9.74
N SER A 117 -8.79 -8.16 11.01
CA SER A 117 -8.09 -9.06 11.94
C SER A 117 -8.29 -10.55 11.65
N ALA A 118 -9.32 -10.89 10.86
CA ALA A 118 -9.61 -12.25 10.40
C ALA A 118 -9.26 -12.48 8.91
N ASP A 119 -8.40 -11.65 8.36
CA ASP A 119 -7.92 -11.79 6.98
C ASP A 119 -7.01 -13.03 6.84
N TRP A 120 -7.54 -14.09 6.25
CA TRP A 120 -6.78 -15.32 5.99
C TRP A 120 -5.96 -15.27 4.69
N ARG A 121 -6.30 -14.34 3.77
CA ARG A 121 -5.62 -14.21 2.48
C ARG A 121 -4.30 -13.46 2.60
N VAL A 122 -4.30 -12.38 3.37
CA VAL A 122 -3.12 -11.60 3.72
C VAL A 122 -3.11 -11.47 5.23
N ALA A 123 -2.30 -12.27 5.94
CA ALA A 123 -2.31 -12.28 7.38
C ALA A 123 -2.04 -10.89 7.95
N PRO A 124 -2.80 -10.46 8.97
CA PRO A 124 -2.73 -9.11 9.51
C PRO A 124 -1.35 -8.75 10.09
N GLU A 125 -0.55 -9.75 10.43
CA GLU A 125 0.84 -9.55 10.86
C GLU A 125 1.67 -8.79 9.83
N ASN A 126 1.36 -8.92 8.53
CA ASN A 126 1.99 -8.14 7.46
C ASN A 126 1.85 -6.63 7.71
N ALA A 127 0.61 -6.18 7.93
CA ALA A 127 0.33 -4.76 8.17
C ALA A 127 0.91 -4.29 9.51
N LEU A 128 0.83 -5.10 10.55
CA LEU A 128 1.33 -4.76 11.90
C LEU A 128 2.86 -4.61 11.91
N GLU A 129 3.60 -5.51 11.27
CA GLU A 129 5.05 -5.43 11.20
C GLU A 129 5.52 -4.20 10.40
N LEU A 130 4.87 -3.89 9.28
CA LEU A 130 5.16 -2.67 8.54
C LEU A 130 4.81 -1.42 9.36
N LEU A 131 3.68 -1.44 10.09
CA LEU A 131 3.27 -0.32 10.94
C LEU A 131 4.33 0.02 12.00
N VAL A 132 4.94 -1.00 12.64
CA VAL A 132 6.04 -0.80 13.61
C VAL A 132 7.21 -0.09 12.95
N LYS A 133 7.63 -0.52 11.76
CA LYS A 133 8.72 0.15 11.02
C LYS A 133 8.37 1.58 10.63
N LEU A 134 7.15 1.83 10.16
CA LEU A 134 6.69 3.17 9.80
C LEU A 134 6.66 4.10 11.01
N PHE A 135 6.27 3.58 12.17
CA PHE A 135 6.32 4.31 13.44
C PHE A 135 7.76 4.70 13.82
N GLU A 136 8.69 3.76 13.74
CA GLU A 136 10.12 4.02 14.02
C GLU A 136 10.72 5.06 13.06
N LEU A 137 10.30 5.02 11.79
CA LEU A 137 10.70 5.97 10.74
C LEU A 137 9.98 7.33 10.84
N LYS A 138 9.04 7.49 11.78
CA LYS A 138 8.18 8.69 11.90
C LYS A 138 7.42 8.99 10.61
N HIS A 139 7.11 7.96 9.84
CA HIS A 139 6.30 8.12 8.64
C HIS A 139 4.85 8.46 9.02
N PRO A 140 4.20 9.46 8.40
CA PRO A 140 2.83 9.81 8.73
C PRO A 140 1.87 8.70 8.31
N VAL A 141 1.53 7.81 9.26
CA VAL A 141 0.69 6.65 9.05
C VAL A 141 -0.57 6.68 9.93
N ARG A 142 -1.70 6.31 9.32
CA ARG A 142 -2.96 6.02 10.02
C ARG A 142 -3.28 4.55 9.84
N PHE A 143 -3.57 3.83 10.92
CA PHE A 143 -3.95 2.42 10.85
C PHE A 143 -5.39 2.21 11.31
N LEU A 144 -6.19 1.56 10.46
CA LEU A 144 -7.54 1.12 10.78
C LEU A 144 -7.55 -0.42 10.80
N PHE A 145 -7.60 -0.98 12.00
CA PHE A 145 -7.65 -2.41 12.24
C PHE A 145 -9.06 -2.83 12.63
N LEU A 146 -9.71 -3.62 11.78
CA LEU A 146 -11.12 -3.96 11.89
C LEU A 146 -11.27 -5.37 12.48
N GLU A 147 -11.80 -5.43 13.69
CA GLU A 147 -11.96 -6.68 14.43
C GLU A 147 -12.92 -7.65 13.74
N GLY A 148 -12.49 -8.88 13.53
CA GLY A 148 -13.27 -9.94 12.88
C GLY A 148 -13.49 -9.76 11.38
N ALA A 149 -13.05 -8.65 10.80
CA ALA A 149 -13.19 -8.44 9.36
C ALA A 149 -12.28 -9.37 8.56
N GLN A 150 -12.83 -9.96 7.51
CA GLN A 150 -12.08 -10.76 6.55
C GLN A 150 -11.42 -9.90 5.47
N HIS A 151 -10.73 -10.53 4.53
CA HIS A 151 -9.98 -9.85 3.47
C HIS A 151 -10.76 -8.76 2.73
N SER A 152 -12.02 -9.00 2.40
CA SER A 152 -12.85 -8.04 1.64
C SER A 152 -13.33 -6.83 2.45
N LEU A 153 -13.15 -6.83 3.79
CA LEU A 153 -13.67 -5.83 4.73
C LEU A 153 -15.20 -5.62 4.58
N ALA A 154 -15.92 -6.66 4.13
CA ALA A 154 -17.34 -6.55 3.79
C ALA A 154 -18.20 -6.19 5.00
N GLU A 155 -17.80 -6.67 6.18
CA GLU A 155 -18.48 -6.45 7.47
C GLU A 155 -18.45 -4.97 7.88
N PHE A 156 -17.40 -4.26 7.50
CA PHE A 156 -17.15 -2.85 7.83
C PHE A 156 -17.09 -1.94 6.58
N ARG A 157 -17.76 -2.34 5.50
CA ARG A 157 -17.69 -1.63 4.20
C ARG A 157 -17.96 -0.14 4.31
N GLN A 158 -18.97 0.26 5.08
CA GLN A 158 -19.36 1.66 5.21
C GLN A 158 -18.32 2.45 6.03
N GLU A 159 -17.81 1.86 7.10
CA GLU A 159 -16.78 2.46 7.94
C GLU A 159 -15.47 2.65 7.16
N ALA A 160 -15.03 1.60 6.46
CA ALA A 160 -13.86 1.66 5.60
C ALA A 160 -13.99 2.76 4.53
N ARG A 161 -15.13 2.83 3.83
CA ARG A 161 -15.40 3.89 2.84
C ARG A 161 -15.37 5.30 3.43
N ASN A 162 -16.00 5.49 4.59
CA ASN A 162 -16.03 6.78 5.27
C ASN A 162 -14.62 7.21 5.70
N SER A 163 -13.85 6.28 6.24
CA SER A 163 -12.46 6.52 6.67
C SER A 163 -11.56 6.88 5.50
N ILE A 164 -11.64 6.14 4.38
CA ILE A 164 -10.90 6.44 3.15
C ILE A 164 -11.27 7.83 2.61
N ARG A 165 -12.57 8.13 2.51
CA ARG A 165 -13.05 9.44 2.05
C ARG A 165 -12.54 10.56 2.92
N SER A 166 -12.69 10.44 4.25
CA SER A 166 -12.23 11.44 5.20
C SER A 166 -10.71 11.66 5.10
N PHE A 167 -9.94 10.61 4.89
CA PHE A 167 -8.49 10.69 4.72
C PHE A 167 -8.10 11.45 3.45
N PHE A 168 -8.73 11.14 2.32
CA PHE A 168 -8.51 11.87 1.08
C PHE A 168 -9.06 13.31 1.14
N ASP A 169 -10.22 13.53 1.75
CA ASP A 169 -10.73 14.89 1.95
C ASP A 169 -9.73 15.73 2.76
N HIS A 170 -9.10 15.13 3.77
CA HIS A 170 -8.11 15.82 4.59
C HIS A 170 -6.85 16.25 3.81
N TYR A 171 -6.20 15.30 3.13
CA TYR A 171 -4.88 15.53 2.55
C TYR A 171 -4.90 15.89 1.06
N VAL A 172 -5.88 15.43 0.30
CA VAL A 172 -5.95 15.67 -1.15
C VAL A 172 -6.86 16.85 -1.48
N LYS A 173 -8.07 16.88 -0.88
CA LYS A 173 -9.03 17.93 -1.17
C LYS A 173 -8.70 19.24 -0.45
N ASN A 174 -8.42 19.15 0.85
CA ASN A 174 -8.19 20.31 1.72
C ASN A 174 -6.71 20.67 1.87
N GLU A 175 -5.81 19.83 1.38
CA GLU A 175 -4.34 19.99 1.45
C GLU A 175 -3.83 20.35 2.85
N ASN A 176 -4.41 19.72 3.89
CA ASN A 176 -3.98 19.95 5.26
C ASN A 176 -2.52 19.49 5.46
N PRO A 177 -1.77 20.14 6.35
CA PRO A 177 -0.38 19.81 6.63
C PRO A 177 -0.24 18.39 7.19
N LEU A 178 0.95 17.84 7.07
CA LEU A 178 1.31 16.56 7.70
C LEU A 178 1.24 16.72 9.23
N PRO A 179 0.90 15.65 9.96
CA PRO A 179 0.92 15.64 11.40
C PRO A 179 2.36 15.73 11.93
N ASP A 180 2.51 16.29 13.12
CA ASP A 180 3.74 16.14 13.88
C ASP A 180 3.85 14.68 14.36
N MET A 181 4.93 13.98 13.94
CA MET A 181 5.19 12.60 14.29
C MET A 181 6.15 12.45 15.49
N GLU A 182 6.59 13.57 16.08
CA GLU A 182 7.35 13.54 17.32
C GLU A 182 6.44 13.27 18.52
N LEU A 183 6.98 12.67 19.58
CA LEU A 183 6.24 12.46 20.80
C LEU A 183 5.94 13.80 21.47
N HIS A 184 4.67 14.19 21.57
CA HIS A 184 4.20 15.46 22.11
C HIS A 184 2.97 15.27 23.00
N GLY A 185 2.45 16.35 23.57
CA GLY A 185 1.22 16.31 24.40
C GLY A 185 1.49 16.13 25.89
N ARG A 186 2.52 16.81 26.42
CA ARG A 186 2.78 16.94 27.87
C ARG A 186 1.87 17.99 28.49
#